data_3e65926cc3c68677dc828563fb0ce8b0
#
_entry.id   3e65926cc3c68677dc828563fb0ce8b0
#
_cell.length_a   1.000
_cell.length_b   1.000
_cell.length_c   1.000
_cell.angle_alpha   90.00
_cell.angle_beta   90.00
_cell.angle_gamma   90.00
#
_symmetry.space_group_name_H-M   'P 1'
#
loop_
_entity.id
_entity.type
_entity.pdbx_description
1 polymer ?
#
loop_
_entity_poly.entity_id
_entity_poly.type
_entity_poly.pdbx_seq_one_letter_code
_entity_poly.pdbx_strand_id
1 'polypeptide(L)'
;MIKVVDDFFTEKELNIFLKHIETCDFVFCKNENGEHFGHKHYFNLNNSNEWLFKKIKNTFFPTDSLKIHESSFAGRHNKDKVLTHLDNYADFNCIIYLKGKELMYNGTGFYNKKGSLDRYVGFICNRALFFNGKNIMHTDLQALGPSSYRYTLNVFYVKENK
;
A
#
# COMPACT_ATOMS: atom_id res chain seq x y z
N MET A 1 13.84 -2.98 7.54
CA MET A 1 13.69 -4.22 6.72
C MET A 1 12.55 -3.99 5.75
N ILE A 2 12.77 -4.32 4.46
CA ILE A 2 11.74 -4.32 3.42
C ILE A 2 11.65 -5.73 2.89
N LYS A 3 10.46 -6.33 2.89
CA LYS A 3 10.19 -7.65 2.31
C LYS A 3 9.31 -7.47 1.08
N VAL A 4 9.52 -8.26 0.04
CA VAL A 4 8.77 -8.24 -1.22
C VAL A 4 8.40 -9.67 -1.58
N VAL A 5 7.16 -9.87 -2.00
CA VAL A 5 6.63 -11.17 -2.45
C VAL A 5 5.82 -10.93 -3.70
N ASP A 6 6.18 -11.60 -4.79
CA ASP A 6 5.42 -11.63 -6.04
C ASP A 6 4.34 -12.72 -5.97
N ASP A 7 3.33 -12.62 -6.82
CA ASP A 7 2.21 -13.55 -6.88
C ASP A 7 1.57 -13.83 -5.50
N PHE A 8 1.39 -12.74 -4.74
CA PHE A 8 0.94 -12.82 -3.35
C PHE A 8 -0.45 -13.46 -3.21
N PHE A 9 -1.37 -13.09 -4.08
CA PHE A 9 -2.71 -13.68 -4.15
C PHE A 9 -2.77 -14.77 -5.21
N THR A 10 -3.60 -15.78 -4.98
CA THR A 10 -4.08 -16.62 -6.08
C THR A 10 -4.93 -15.78 -7.03
N GLU A 11 -5.11 -16.23 -8.26
CA GLU A 11 -5.95 -15.54 -9.25
C GLU A 11 -7.38 -15.29 -8.73
N LYS A 12 -7.96 -16.27 -8.04
CA LYS A 12 -9.28 -16.16 -7.42
C LYS A 12 -9.33 -15.06 -6.35
N GLU A 13 -8.33 -15.00 -5.47
CA GLU A 13 -8.23 -13.98 -4.43
C GLU A 13 -8.00 -12.59 -5.03
N LEU A 14 -7.11 -12.47 -6.01
CA LEU A 14 -6.86 -11.20 -6.69
C LEU A 14 -8.13 -10.66 -7.35
N ASN A 15 -8.89 -11.50 -8.03
CA ASN A 15 -10.12 -11.13 -8.70
C ASN A 15 -11.20 -10.60 -7.72
N ILE A 16 -11.21 -11.02 -6.45
CA ILE A 16 -12.08 -10.45 -5.43
C ILE A 16 -11.78 -8.95 -5.24
N PHE A 17 -10.51 -8.60 -5.10
CA PHE A 17 -10.09 -7.20 -4.91
C PHE A 17 -10.23 -6.36 -6.17
N LEU A 18 -9.94 -6.92 -7.35
CA LEU A 18 -10.12 -6.21 -8.62
C LEU A 18 -11.58 -5.82 -8.84
N LYS A 19 -12.51 -6.73 -8.58
CA LYS A 19 -13.94 -6.43 -8.66
C LYS A 19 -14.35 -5.37 -7.62
N HIS A 20 -13.79 -5.45 -6.42
CA HIS A 20 -14.13 -4.51 -5.36
C HIS A 20 -13.70 -3.08 -5.71
N ILE A 21 -12.46 -2.87 -6.21
CA ILE A 21 -11.98 -1.54 -6.61
C ILE A 21 -12.76 -0.94 -7.80
N GLU A 22 -13.45 -1.75 -8.59
CA GLU A 22 -14.31 -1.27 -9.70
C GLU A 22 -15.67 -0.77 -9.22
N THR A 23 -16.09 -1.14 -8.03
CA THR A 23 -17.44 -0.86 -7.50
C THR A 23 -17.47 0.01 -6.24
N CYS A 24 -16.32 0.17 -5.56
CA CYS A 24 -16.28 0.97 -4.34
C CYS A 24 -16.15 2.47 -4.62
N ASP A 25 -16.74 3.26 -3.73
CA ASP A 25 -16.63 4.72 -3.79
C ASP A 25 -15.31 5.19 -3.20
N PHE A 26 -14.52 5.87 -4.01
CA PHE A 26 -13.27 6.48 -3.59
C PHE A 26 -13.49 7.93 -3.18
N VAL A 27 -12.95 8.34 -2.06
CA VAL A 27 -12.91 9.73 -1.61
C VAL A 27 -11.55 10.37 -1.90
N PHE A 28 -11.56 11.62 -2.33
CA PHE A 28 -10.35 12.39 -2.55
C PHE A 28 -9.64 12.68 -1.22
N CYS A 29 -8.34 12.39 -1.17
CA CYS A 29 -7.50 12.74 -0.05
C CYS A 29 -6.74 14.02 -0.33
N LYS A 30 -6.77 14.95 0.64
CA LYS A 30 -6.04 16.22 0.58
C LYS A 30 -5.08 16.30 1.75
N ASN A 31 -3.92 16.91 1.52
CA ASN A 31 -3.01 17.28 2.60
C ASN A 31 -3.48 18.56 3.31
N GLU A 32 -2.73 19.01 4.32
CA GLU A 32 -3.03 20.21 5.11
C GLU A 32 -3.10 21.48 4.24
N ASN A 33 -2.43 21.50 3.09
CA ASN A 33 -2.44 22.61 2.14
C ASN A 33 -3.58 22.52 1.11
N GLY A 34 -4.47 21.53 1.24
CA GLY A 34 -5.58 21.31 0.30
C GLY A 34 -5.19 20.64 -1.02
N GLU A 35 -3.92 20.22 -1.18
CA GLU A 35 -3.43 19.57 -2.39
C GLU A 35 -3.87 18.09 -2.43
N HIS A 36 -4.34 17.63 -3.58
CA HIS A 36 -4.71 16.23 -3.79
C HIS A 36 -3.48 15.34 -3.82
N PHE A 37 -3.50 14.29 -3.03
CA PHE A 37 -2.45 13.27 -3.02
C PHE A 37 -2.95 11.85 -3.29
N GLY A 38 -4.19 11.69 -3.69
CA GLY A 38 -4.78 10.43 -4.10
C GLY A 38 -6.23 10.26 -3.70
N HIS A 39 -6.71 9.04 -3.86
CA HIS A 39 -8.05 8.61 -3.51
C HIS A 39 -7.96 7.43 -2.58
N LYS A 40 -8.85 7.34 -1.61
CA LYS A 40 -8.93 6.19 -0.70
C LYS A 40 -10.36 5.69 -0.58
N HIS A 41 -10.49 4.40 -0.41
CA HIS A 41 -11.69 3.75 0.08
C HIS A 41 -11.32 2.94 1.32
N TYR A 42 -11.77 3.40 2.49
CA TYR A 42 -11.54 2.70 3.76
C TYR A 42 -12.47 1.50 3.88
N PHE A 43 -11.96 0.38 4.33
CA PHE A 43 -12.78 -0.77 4.65
C PHE A 43 -12.36 -1.38 5.98
N ASN A 44 -13.32 -1.83 6.73
CA ASN A 44 -13.04 -2.56 7.97
C ASN A 44 -12.77 -4.02 7.64
N LEU A 45 -11.68 -4.55 8.17
CA LEU A 45 -11.46 -5.99 8.17
C LEU A 45 -12.44 -6.61 9.15
N ASN A 46 -13.51 -7.15 8.61
CA ASN A 46 -14.51 -7.93 9.33
C ASN A 46 -14.24 -9.43 9.14
N ASN A 47 -15.08 -10.27 9.70
CA ASN A 47 -14.95 -11.73 9.62
C ASN A 47 -14.84 -12.26 8.18
N SER A 48 -15.43 -11.57 7.20
CA SER A 48 -15.33 -11.98 5.79
C SER A 48 -13.95 -11.79 5.18
N ASN A 49 -13.12 -10.92 5.78
CA ASN A 49 -11.76 -10.57 5.33
C ASN A 49 -10.65 -11.11 6.26
N GLU A 50 -11.00 -11.88 7.27
CA GLU A 50 -10.03 -12.45 8.23
C GLU A 50 -8.95 -13.28 7.54
N TRP A 51 -9.29 -13.95 6.45
CA TRP A 51 -8.34 -14.72 5.64
C TRP A 51 -7.20 -13.86 5.08
N LEU A 52 -7.50 -12.62 4.65
CA LEU A 52 -6.50 -11.68 4.15
C LEU A 52 -5.47 -11.36 5.23
N PHE A 53 -5.95 -11.06 6.43
CA PHE A 53 -5.08 -10.78 7.56
C PHE A 53 -4.19 -11.98 7.93
N LYS A 54 -4.79 -13.17 7.99
CA LYS A 54 -4.04 -14.43 8.23
C LYS A 54 -2.98 -14.65 7.15
N LYS A 55 -3.30 -14.40 5.89
CA LYS A 55 -2.36 -14.56 4.78
C LYS A 55 -1.20 -13.59 4.90
N ILE A 56 -1.45 -12.30 5.13
CA ILE A 56 -0.40 -11.29 5.33
C ILE A 56 0.46 -11.66 6.53
N LYS A 57 -0.16 -11.99 7.67
CA LYS A 57 0.54 -12.38 8.89
C LYS A 57 1.48 -13.57 8.64
N ASN A 58 0.96 -14.65 8.10
CA ASN A 58 1.76 -15.86 7.87
C ASN A 58 2.92 -15.64 6.89
N THR A 59 2.75 -14.72 5.93
CA THR A 59 3.78 -14.43 4.93
C THR A 59 4.90 -13.56 5.49
N PHE A 60 4.57 -12.53 6.26
CA PHE A 60 5.55 -11.49 6.60
C PHE A 60 6.02 -11.50 8.06
N PHE A 61 5.16 -11.87 9.01
CA PHE A 61 5.43 -11.79 10.45
C PHE A 61 4.72 -12.87 11.28
N PRO A 62 4.96 -14.14 11.01
CA PRO A 62 4.22 -15.24 11.64
C PRO A 62 4.34 -15.28 13.17
N THR A 63 5.41 -14.74 13.75
CA THR A 63 5.73 -14.76 15.19
C THR A 63 5.38 -13.46 15.92
N ASP A 64 5.10 -12.38 15.21
CA ASP A 64 4.90 -11.07 15.83
C ASP A 64 3.44 -10.88 16.30
N SER A 65 3.27 -10.15 17.39
CA SER A 65 1.96 -9.71 17.88
C SER A 65 1.66 -8.34 17.29
N LEU A 66 0.97 -8.34 16.15
CA LEU A 66 0.55 -7.15 15.43
C LEU A 66 -0.96 -7.15 15.27
N LYS A 67 -1.57 -5.99 15.47
CA LYS A 67 -2.98 -5.75 15.15
C LYS A 67 -3.10 -4.75 14.00
N ILE A 68 -4.18 -4.86 13.26
CA ILE A 68 -4.50 -3.92 12.21
C ILE A 68 -4.92 -2.59 12.84
N HIS A 69 -4.33 -1.52 12.35
CA HIS A 69 -4.71 -0.16 12.69
C HIS A 69 -5.71 0.40 11.66
N GLU A 70 -5.37 0.25 10.39
CA GLU A 70 -6.16 0.77 9.26
C GLU A 70 -6.00 -0.15 8.05
N SER A 71 -7.04 -0.19 7.22
CA SER A 71 -6.96 -0.80 5.90
C SER A 71 -7.74 0.01 4.87
N SER A 72 -7.18 0.14 3.68
CA SER A 72 -7.80 0.92 2.60
C SER A 72 -7.35 0.46 1.22
N PHE A 73 -8.22 0.65 0.23
CA PHE A 73 -7.78 0.74 -1.15
C PHE A 73 -7.31 2.16 -1.43
N ALA A 74 -6.18 2.30 -2.09
CA ALA A 74 -5.67 3.59 -2.51
C ALA A 74 -5.54 3.65 -4.04
N GLY A 75 -6.09 4.69 -4.63
CA GLY A 75 -5.91 5.03 -6.03
C GLY A 75 -4.95 6.20 -6.16
N ARG A 76 -4.02 6.12 -7.10
CA ARG A 76 -3.09 7.20 -7.45
C ARG A 76 -3.19 7.53 -8.92
N HIS A 77 -3.15 8.82 -9.22
CA HIS A 77 -3.17 9.35 -10.58
C HIS A 77 -1.90 10.18 -10.82
N ASN A 78 -1.51 10.37 -12.10
CA ASN A 78 -0.31 11.13 -12.46
C ASN A 78 -0.35 12.62 -12.04
N LYS A 79 -1.52 13.15 -11.71
CA LYS A 79 -1.71 14.53 -11.22
C LYS A 79 -1.67 14.64 -9.70
N ASP A 80 -1.68 13.50 -8.99
CA ASP A 80 -1.62 13.51 -7.54
C ASP A 80 -0.23 13.93 -7.08
N LYS A 81 -0.16 14.70 -6.01
CA LYS A 81 1.10 15.11 -5.44
C LYS A 81 1.85 13.91 -4.85
N VAL A 82 3.08 13.76 -5.25
CA VAL A 82 4.00 12.76 -4.65
C VAL A 82 4.58 13.34 -3.37
N LEU A 83 4.34 12.65 -2.26
CA LEU A 83 4.82 13.06 -0.94
C LEU A 83 5.74 11.99 -0.36
N THR A 84 6.96 12.40 -0.02
CA THR A 84 7.87 11.55 0.77
C THR A 84 7.52 11.73 2.25
N HIS A 85 7.21 10.64 2.94
CA HIS A 85 6.69 10.68 4.31
C HIS A 85 7.08 9.46 5.15
N LEU A 86 6.81 9.56 6.45
CA LEU A 86 6.78 8.47 7.40
C LEU A 86 5.33 8.25 7.83
N ASP A 87 4.93 7.01 8.03
CA ASP A 87 3.61 6.69 8.61
C ASP A 87 3.74 6.59 10.14
N ASN A 88 3.77 7.74 10.79
CA ASN A 88 4.02 7.84 12.24
C ASN A 88 2.99 7.10 13.12
N TYR A 89 1.81 6.81 12.55
CA TYR A 89 0.71 6.11 13.21
C TYR A 89 0.77 4.58 13.07
N ALA A 90 1.67 4.05 12.23
CA ALA A 90 1.78 2.63 11.97
C ALA A 90 3.21 2.12 12.12
N ASP A 91 3.40 1.05 12.88
CA ASP A 91 4.72 0.43 13.00
C ASP A 91 5.14 -0.27 11.71
N PHE A 92 4.18 -0.89 11.01
CA PHE A 92 4.44 -1.59 9.75
C PHE A 92 3.33 -1.36 8.73
N ASN A 93 3.72 -1.33 7.47
CA ASN A 93 2.83 -1.24 6.32
C ASN A 93 2.94 -2.50 5.46
N CYS A 94 1.81 -2.98 4.98
CA CYS A 94 1.72 -3.91 3.88
C CYS A 94 1.01 -3.21 2.72
N ILE A 95 1.70 -3.09 1.58
CA ILE A 95 1.14 -2.53 0.34
C ILE A 95 1.08 -3.66 -0.68
N ILE A 96 -0.09 -3.89 -1.26
CA ILE A 96 -0.27 -4.90 -2.31
C ILE A 96 -0.72 -4.19 -3.58
N TYR A 97 0.05 -4.32 -4.64
CA TYR A 97 -0.26 -3.73 -5.93
C TYR A 97 -1.34 -4.53 -6.63
N LEU A 98 -2.46 -3.89 -6.97
CA LEU A 98 -3.63 -4.56 -7.53
C LEU A 98 -3.82 -4.30 -9.02
N LYS A 99 -3.82 -3.03 -9.44
CA LYS A 99 -4.10 -2.65 -10.83
C LYS A 99 -3.31 -1.39 -11.18
N GLY A 100 -2.74 -1.37 -12.37
CA GLY A 100 -1.98 -0.23 -12.87
C GLY A 100 -1.06 -0.62 -14.02
N LYS A 101 -0.28 0.34 -14.51
CA LYS A 101 0.75 0.05 -15.50
C LYS A 101 2.02 -0.45 -14.83
N GLU A 102 2.54 -1.56 -15.32
CA GLU A 102 3.81 -2.13 -14.89
C GLU A 102 4.97 -1.35 -15.51
N LEU A 103 5.22 -0.18 -14.97
CA LEU A 103 6.27 0.72 -15.40
C LEU A 103 7.35 0.82 -14.33
N MET A 104 8.60 1.04 -14.78
CA MET A 104 9.76 1.13 -13.91
C MET A 104 9.58 2.15 -12.77
N TYR A 105 8.84 3.23 -12.97
CA TYR A 105 8.67 4.30 -11.98
C TYR A 105 7.30 4.34 -11.30
N ASN A 106 6.50 3.31 -11.48
CA ASN A 106 5.14 3.23 -10.90
C ASN A 106 5.08 2.41 -9.60
N GLY A 107 6.16 2.36 -8.85
CA GLY A 107 6.26 1.56 -7.62
C GLY A 107 6.35 2.40 -6.36
N THR A 108 7.13 1.92 -5.39
CA THR A 108 7.38 2.59 -4.11
C THR A 108 8.87 2.82 -3.94
N GLY A 109 9.24 4.08 -3.73
CA GLY A 109 10.62 4.50 -3.41
C GLY A 109 10.83 4.57 -1.91
N PHE A 110 11.98 4.13 -1.46
CA PHE A 110 12.43 4.19 -0.07
C PHE A 110 13.68 5.06 0.04
N TYR A 111 13.72 5.92 1.04
CA TYR A 111 14.73 6.95 1.18
C TYR A 111 15.57 6.73 2.42
N ASN A 112 16.85 7.06 2.32
CA ASN A 112 17.74 7.08 3.46
C ASN A 112 17.53 8.35 4.32
N LYS A 113 18.21 8.42 5.46
CA LYS A 113 18.11 9.56 6.40
C LYS A 113 18.57 10.91 5.79
N LYS A 114 19.30 10.88 4.66
CA LYS A 114 19.74 12.09 3.94
C LYS A 114 18.74 12.55 2.87
N GLY A 115 17.60 11.83 2.73
CA GLY A 115 16.59 12.13 1.73
C GLY A 115 16.93 11.64 0.31
N SER A 116 17.98 10.82 0.16
CA SER A 116 18.32 10.22 -1.13
C SER A 116 17.57 8.90 -1.31
N LEU A 117 17.13 8.61 -2.53
CA LEU A 117 16.53 7.32 -2.88
C LEU A 117 17.55 6.21 -2.63
N ASP A 118 17.22 5.28 -1.74
CA ASP A 118 18.07 4.16 -1.33
C ASP A 118 17.65 2.86 -2.01
N ARG A 119 16.34 2.63 -2.09
CA ARG A 119 15.75 1.45 -2.71
C ARG A 119 14.51 1.81 -3.49
N TYR A 120 14.22 0.99 -4.46
CA TYR A 120 13.02 1.10 -5.26
C TYR A 120 12.40 -0.27 -5.49
N VAL A 121 11.08 -0.38 -5.28
CA VAL A 121 10.31 -1.58 -5.61
C VAL A 121 9.32 -1.22 -6.71
N GLY A 122 9.57 -1.74 -7.91
CA GLY A 122 8.73 -1.51 -9.09
C GLY A 122 7.33 -2.09 -8.93
N PHE A 123 6.36 -1.43 -9.56
CA PHE A 123 5.00 -1.93 -9.62
C PHE A 123 4.94 -3.17 -10.54
N ILE A 124 4.51 -4.27 -9.96
CA ILE A 124 4.08 -5.49 -10.64
C ILE A 124 2.74 -5.85 -10.01
N CYS A 125 1.73 -6.12 -10.83
CA CYS A 125 0.43 -6.55 -10.33
C CYS A 125 0.59 -7.79 -9.44
N ASN A 126 -0.16 -7.85 -8.34
CA ASN A 126 -0.09 -8.93 -7.35
C ASN A 126 1.22 -9.02 -6.54
N ARG A 127 2.04 -7.97 -6.54
CA ARG A 127 3.22 -7.86 -5.67
C ARG A 127 2.83 -7.26 -4.33
N ALA A 128 3.28 -7.89 -3.24
CA ALA A 128 3.12 -7.39 -1.88
C ALA A 128 4.45 -6.89 -1.31
N LEU A 129 4.40 -5.73 -0.66
CA LEU A 129 5.51 -5.14 0.07
C LEU A 129 5.16 -5.07 1.56
N PHE A 130 6.12 -5.37 2.41
CA PHE A 130 6.00 -5.20 3.85
C PHE A 130 7.23 -4.46 4.39
N PHE A 131 7.03 -3.38 5.13
CA PHE A 131 8.12 -2.55 5.66
C PHE A 131 7.72 -1.81 6.93
N ASN A 132 8.71 -1.30 7.66
CA ASN A 132 8.49 -0.45 8.83
C ASN A 132 8.16 0.97 8.39
N GLY A 133 6.87 1.33 8.36
CA GLY A 133 6.38 2.64 7.90
C GLY A 133 6.82 3.80 8.78
N LYS A 134 6.92 3.57 10.08
CA LYS A 134 7.31 4.57 11.07
C LYS A 134 8.79 5.01 10.95
N ASN A 135 9.65 4.11 10.49
CA ASN A 135 11.10 4.34 10.48
C ASN A 135 11.71 4.42 9.08
N ILE A 136 10.94 4.11 8.04
CA ILE A 136 11.43 4.13 6.66
C ILE A 136 10.68 5.18 5.87
N MET A 137 11.36 6.25 5.53
CA MET A 137 10.84 7.29 4.67
C MET A 137 10.56 6.71 3.28
N HIS A 138 9.36 6.92 2.77
CA HIS A 138 8.93 6.34 1.51
C HIS A 138 7.99 7.25 0.72
N THR A 139 7.81 6.94 -0.53
CA THR A 139 6.87 7.64 -1.42
C THR A 139 6.39 6.74 -2.54
N ASP A 140 5.22 7.06 -3.06
CA ASP A 140 4.74 6.55 -4.33
C ASP A 140 5.48 7.25 -5.47
N LEU A 141 6.23 6.51 -6.26
CA LEU A 141 6.80 7.02 -7.50
C LEU A 141 5.79 6.79 -8.62
N GLN A 142 5.42 7.87 -9.30
CA GLN A 142 4.40 7.82 -10.34
C GLN A 142 4.99 8.21 -11.68
N ALA A 143 4.94 7.29 -12.62
CA ALA A 143 5.21 7.56 -14.03
C ALA A 143 4.00 7.13 -14.86
N LEU A 144 2.82 7.49 -14.38
CA LEU A 144 1.57 7.17 -15.05
C LEU A 144 1.37 8.09 -16.24
N GLY A 145 0.94 7.53 -17.35
CA GLY A 145 0.43 8.34 -18.44
C GLY A 145 -0.85 9.09 -18.03
N PRO A 146 -1.26 10.11 -18.79
CA PRO A 146 -2.51 10.80 -18.54
C PRO A 146 -3.66 9.80 -18.45
N SER A 147 -4.55 9.98 -17.52
CA SER A 147 -5.73 9.13 -17.30
C SER A 147 -5.46 7.73 -16.73
N SER A 148 -4.23 7.42 -16.32
CA SER A 148 -3.92 6.14 -15.71
C SER A 148 -3.97 6.22 -14.19
N TYR A 149 -4.53 5.20 -13.57
CA TYR A 149 -4.54 5.00 -12.13
C TYR A 149 -3.69 3.79 -11.75
N ARG A 150 -3.09 3.88 -10.56
CA ARG A 150 -2.55 2.75 -9.86
C ARG A 150 -3.39 2.49 -8.63
N TYR A 151 -3.81 1.26 -8.43
CA TYR A 151 -4.58 0.85 -7.26
C TYR A 151 -3.75 -0.08 -6.40
N THR A 152 -3.79 0.16 -5.10
CA THR A 152 -3.15 -0.66 -4.07
C THR A 152 -4.12 -0.99 -2.96
N LEU A 153 -3.91 -2.13 -2.33
CA LEU A 153 -4.47 -2.46 -1.04
C LEU A 153 -3.41 -2.16 0.02
N ASN A 154 -3.73 -1.29 0.96
CA ASN A 154 -2.84 -0.90 2.05
C ASN A 154 -3.40 -1.42 3.36
N VAL A 155 -2.55 -2.04 4.17
CA VAL A 155 -2.88 -2.49 5.51
C VAL A 155 -1.79 -2.01 6.46
N PHE A 156 -2.19 -1.25 7.46
CA PHE A 156 -1.31 -0.65 8.46
C PHE A 156 -1.43 -1.40 9.78
N TYR A 157 -0.29 -1.68 10.39
CA TYR A 157 -0.18 -2.47 11.61
C TYR A 157 0.47 -1.69 12.74
N VAL A 158 -0.01 -1.94 13.95
CA VAL A 158 0.63 -1.48 15.18
C VAL A 158 0.99 -2.69 16.06
N LYS A 159 2.06 -2.57 16.82
CA LYS A 159 2.44 -3.57 17.82
C LYS A 159 1.40 -3.60 18.93
N GLU A 160 1.00 -4.78 19.33
CA GLU A 160 0.23 -4.93 20.56
C GLU A 160 1.15 -4.62 21.75
N ASN A 161 0.75 -3.67 22.57
CA ASN A 161 1.42 -3.46 23.84
C ASN A 161 1.19 -4.70 24.70
N LYS A 162 2.28 -5.35 25.11
CA LYS A 162 2.23 -6.45 26.06
C LYS A 162 1.87 -5.93 27.43
#